data_e52b961ddae4d2900e67c4af5d24eb79
#
_entry.id   e52b961ddae4d2900e67c4af5d24eb79
#
_cell.length_a   1.000
_cell.length_b   1.000
_cell.length_c   1.000
_cell.angle_alpha   90.00
_cell.angle_beta   90.00
_cell.angle_gamma   90.00
#
_symmetry.space_group_name_H-M   'P 1'
#
loop_
_entity.id
_entity.type
_entity.pdbx_description
1 polymer ?
#
loop_
_entity_poly.entity_id
_entity_poly.type
_entity_poly.pdbx_seq_one_letter_code
_entity_poly.pdbx_strand_id
1 'polypeptide(L)'
;MPKIIFRLLLSFIVFVTIFVVVRQFVVPNSFGENGHYRANSIEDNKERTLYFKGEKKCAECHQDIYDLKFSDVHSEISCETCHPPKINANTECKVNPPKVEGTIEFCAQCHNKNFARETIGFPNIDIKEHKGDQNCVECHNPHAPWELKK
;
A
#
# COMPACT_ATOMS: atom_id res chain seq x y z
N MET A 1 -35.43 -52.51 6.28
CA MET A 1 -35.24 -51.19 5.62
C MET A 1 -35.42 -51.35 4.12
N PRO A 2 -36.15 -50.50 3.44
CA PRO A 2 -36.27 -50.54 1.99
C PRO A 2 -34.87 -50.36 1.36
N LYS A 3 -34.56 -51.15 0.32
CA LYS A 3 -33.24 -51.16 -0.36
C LYS A 3 -32.80 -49.78 -0.83
N ILE A 4 -33.74 -48.89 -1.08
CA ILE A 4 -33.51 -47.49 -1.50
C ILE A 4 -32.87 -46.67 -0.39
N ILE A 5 -33.35 -46.77 0.85
CA ILE A 5 -32.79 -46.05 2.02
C ILE A 5 -31.36 -46.48 2.28
N PHE A 6 -31.10 -47.79 2.20
CA PHE A 6 -29.73 -48.29 2.37
C PHE A 6 -28.75 -47.75 1.31
N ARG A 7 -29.17 -47.68 0.03
CA ARG A 7 -28.35 -47.12 -1.04
C ARG A 7 -28.09 -45.62 -0.84
N LEU A 8 -29.09 -44.86 -0.41
CA LEU A 8 -28.93 -43.43 -0.09
C LEU A 8 -27.97 -43.22 1.09
N LEU A 9 -28.11 -43.99 2.16
CA LEU A 9 -27.20 -43.90 3.28
C LEU A 9 -25.77 -44.25 2.88
N LEU A 10 -25.59 -45.31 2.09
CA LEU A 10 -24.26 -45.69 1.62
C LEU A 10 -23.64 -44.61 0.75
N SER A 11 -24.37 -44.05 -0.19
CA SER A 11 -23.86 -42.97 -1.03
C SER A 11 -23.52 -41.71 -0.22
N PHE A 12 -24.31 -41.38 0.79
CA PHE A 12 -24.03 -40.27 1.70
C PHE A 12 -22.75 -40.51 2.52
N ILE A 13 -22.57 -41.71 3.07
CA ILE A 13 -21.36 -42.07 3.81
C ILE A 13 -20.13 -41.95 2.91
N VAL A 14 -20.20 -42.48 1.70
CA VAL A 14 -19.12 -42.38 0.70
C VAL A 14 -18.80 -40.92 0.40
N PHE A 15 -19.80 -40.08 0.17
CA PHE A 15 -19.61 -38.66 -0.09
C PHE A 15 -18.93 -37.97 1.10
N VAL A 16 -19.39 -38.18 2.32
CA VAL A 16 -18.79 -37.58 3.52
C VAL A 16 -17.35 -38.08 3.72
N THR A 17 -17.10 -39.34 3.47
CA THR A 17 -15.73 -39.90 3.59
C THR A 17 -14.80 -39.24 2.57
N ILE A 18 -15.21 -39.13 1.32
CA ILE A 18 -14.44 -38.44 0.27
C ILE A 18 -14.20 -36.98 0.67
N PHE A 19 -15.23 -36.26 1.14
CA PHE A 19 -15.12 -34.89 1.57
C PHE A 19 -14.10 -34.70 2.69
N VAL A 20 -14.13 -35.57 3.73
CA VAL A 20 -13.19 -35.54 4.86
C VAL A 20 -11.75 -35.78 4.38
N VAL A 21 -11.57 -36.79 3.52
CA VAL A 21 -10.25 -37.12 2.96
C VAL A 21 -9.70 -35.95 2.13
N VAL A 22 -10.51 -35.40 1.20
CA VAL A 22 -10.09 -34.28 0.37
C VAL A 22 -9.76 -33.06 1.23
N ARG A 23 -10.55 -32.79 2.27
CA ARG A 23 -10.29 -31.71 3.21
C ARG A 23 -8.91 -31.81 3.86
N GLN A 24 -8.46 -33.00 4.22
CA GLN A 24 -7.13 -33.21 4.84
C GLN A 24 -5.97 -32.82 3.90
N PHE A 25 -6.17 -32.95 2.58
CA PHE A 25 -5.15 -32.58 1.59
C PHE A 25 -5.23 -31.12 1.16
N VAL A 26 -6.42 -30.53 1.15
CA VAL A 26 -6.65 -29.17 0.62
C VAL A 26 -6.47 -28.10 1.70
N VAL A 27 -6.85 -28.40 2.94
CA VAL A 27 -6.78 -27.43 4.04
C VAL A 27 -5.39 -27.49 4.69
N PRO A 28 -4.62 -26.40 4.69
CA PRO A 28 -3.32 -26.35 5.35
C PRO A 28 -3.44 -26.61 6.86
N ASN A 29 -2.42 -27.25 7.45
CA ASN A 29 -2.41 -27.57 8.88
C ASN A 29 -2.53 -26.32 9.78
N SER A 30 -2.04 -25.18 9.31
CA SER A 30 -2.12 -23.92 10.03
C SER A 30 -3.45 -23.17 9.88
N PHE A 31 -4.44 -23.77 9.18
CA PHE A 31 -5.75 -23.14 9.04
C PHE A 31 -6.53 -23.21 10.36
N GLY A 32 -6.94 -22.06 10.83
CA GLY A 32 -7.74 -21.94 12.05
C GLY A 32 -6.94 -21.68 13.33
N GLU A 33 -5.59 -21.69 13.29
CA GLU A 33 -4.76 -21.41 14.47
C GLU A 33 -4.98 -19.99 15.04
N ASN A 34 -5.11 -19.01 14.16
CA ASN A 34 -5.28 -17.60 14.54
C ASN A 34 -6.59 -16.97 13.99
N GLY A 35 -7.57 -17.80 13.61
CA GLY A 35 -8.82 -17.37 12.99
C GLY A 35 -9.12 -18.09 11.68
N HIS A 36 -10.17 -17.66 10.96
CA HIS A 36 -10.59 -18.28 9.70
C HIS A 36 -9.67 -18.02 8.52
N TYR A 37 -8.36 -18.20 8.69
CA TYR A 37 -7.36 -18.07 7.65
C TYR A 37 -6.16 -18.98 7.89
N ARG A 38 -5.26 -19.07 6.92
CA ARG A 38 -4.02 -19.86 7.02
C ARG A 38 -2.99 -19.06 7.83
N ALA A 39 -2.68 -19.49 9.06
CA ALA A 39 -1.77 -18.77 9.97
C ALA A 39 -0.36 -18.59 9.36
N ASN A 40 0.16 -19.57 8.63
CA ASN A 40 1.45 -19.46 7.94
C ASN A 40 1.52 -18.32 6.92
N SER A 41 0.40 -17.73 6.52
CA SER A 41 0.43 -16.55 5.63
C SER A 41 1.16 -15.36 6.24
N ILE A 42 1.20 -15.27 7.56
CA ILE A 42 1.94 -14.23 8.29
C ILE A 42 3.44 -14.44 8.10
N GLU A 43 3.92 -15.67 8.29
CA GLU A 43 5.34 -16.01 8.13
C GLU A 43 5.76 -15.90 6.64
N ASP A 44 4.95 -16.40 5.72
CA ASP A 44 5.18 -16.26 4.29
C ASP A 44 5.32 -14.77 3.86
N ASN A 45 4.58 -13.87 4.51
CA ASN A 45 4.69 -12.43 4.23
C ASN A 45 5.92 -11.81 4.90
N LYS A 46 6.32 -12.25 6.09
CA LYS A 46 7.55 -11.78 6.75
C LYS A 46 8.82 -12.17 5.98
N GLU A 47 8.83 -13.34 5.37
CA GLU A 47 9.95 -13.83 4.57
C GLU A 47 10.09 -13.12 3.22
N ARG A 48 9.06 -12.41 2.77
CA ARG A 48 9.14 -11.65 1.52
C ARG A 48 10.14 -10.52 1.62
N THR A 49 10.91 -10.34 0.58
CA THR A 49 11.79 -9.17 0.45
C THR A 49 10.95 -7.90 0.54
N LEU A 50 11.31 -7.00 1.46
CA LEU A 50 10.65 -5.71 1.60
C LEU A 50 10.80 -4.90 0.32
N TYR A 51 9.69 -4.59 -0.29
CA TYR A 51 9.63 -3.73 -1.48
C TYR A 51 9.77 -2.26 -1.08
N PHE A 52 9.04 -1.85 -0.04
CA PHE A 52 9.16 -0.55 0.60
C PHE A 52 10.15 -0.65 1.76
N LYS A 53 11.14 0.24 1.77
CA LYS A 53 12.24 0.19 2.76
C LYS A 53 12.15 1.24 3.85
N GLY A 54 11.21 2.16 3.69
CA GLY A 54 10.97 3.25 4.61
C GLY A 54 11.94 4.42 4.44
N GLU A 55 11.56 5.53 5.03
CA GLU A 55 12.22 6.83 4.87
C GLU A 55 13.69 6.85 5.32
N LYS A 56 14.02 6.12 6.41
CA LYS A 56 15.39 6.05 6.91
C LYS A 56 16.37 5.50 5.88
N LYS A 57 15.91 4.56 5.06
CA LYS A 57 16.74 4.01 3.98
C LYS A 57 16.94 5.00 2.84
N CYS A 58 15.97 5.85 2.58
CA CYS A 58 16.11 6.95 1.63
C CYS A 58 17.09 8.01 2.14
N ALA A 59 17.04 8.34 3.43
CA ALA A 59 17.90 9.31 4.09
C ALA A 59 19.39 8.96 4.03
N GLU A 60 19.75 7.67 3.97
CA GLU A 60 21.17 7.27 3.81
C GLU A 60 21.86 7.90 2.60
N CYS A 61 21.09 8.30 1.59
CA CYS A 61 21.61 8.88 0.36
C CYS A 61 21.05 10.27 0.04
N HIS A 62 19.89 10.61 0.60
CA HIS A 62 19.15 11.83 0.35
C HIS A 62 18.87 12.57 1.66
N GLN A 63 19.91 12.71 2.52
CA GLN A 63 19.78 13.30 3.85
C GLN A 63 19.28 14.75 3.77
N ASP A 64 19.78 15.51 2.82
CA ASP A 64 19.40 16.90 2.57
C ASP A 64 17.89 17.05 2.27
N ILE A 65 17.37 16.19 1.42
CA ILE A 65 15.94 16.15 1.07
C ILE A 65 15.11 15.64 2.24
N TYR A 66 15.64 14.65 2.98
CA TYR A 66 14.98 14.13 4.17
C TYR A 66 14.80 15.23 5.22
N ASP A 67 15.87 15.98 5.52
CA ASP A 67 15.85 17.06 6.51
C ASP A 67 14.91 18.19 6.09
N LEU A 68 14.95 18.57 4.81
CA LEU A 68 14.05 19.58 4.25
C LEU A 68 12.58 19.15 4.41
N LYS A 69 12.24 17.93 4.01
CA LYS A 69 10.88 17.40 4.15
C LYS A 69 10.43 17.32 5.60
N PHE A 70 11.32 16.85 6.48
CA PHE A 70 11.01 16.65 7.88
C PHE A 70 10.76 17.96 8.64
N SER A 71 11.32 19.06 8.16
CA SER A 71 11.10 20.40 8.71
C SER A 71 9.82 21.09 8.26
N ASP A 72 9.06 20.49 7.33
CA ASP A 72 7.88 21.10 6.72
C ASP A 72 6.62 20.21 6.87
N VAL A 73 5.49 20.67 6.37
CA VAL A 73 4.15 20.07 6.55
C VAL A 73 3.98 18.66 5.97
N HIS A 74 4.85 18.23 5.07
CA HIS A 74 4.87 16.86 4.57
C HIS A 74 5.72 15.89 5.41
N SER A 75 6.13 16.29 6.62
CA SER A 75 6.98 15.47 7.52
C SER A 75 6.43 14.06 7.76
N GLU A 76 5.12 13.94 7.94
CA GLU A 76 4.44 12.66 8.21
C GLU A 76 4.18 11.80 6.97
N ILE A 77 4.44 12.31 5.76
CA ILE A 77 4.19 11.61 4.51
C ILE A 77 5.44 10.80 4.12
N SER A 78 5.29 9.49 3.95
CA SER A 78 6.41 8.65 3.49
C SER A 78 6.91 9.07 2.10
N CYS A 79 8.21 9.02 1.88
CA CYS A 79 8.83 9.25 0.57
C CYS A 79 8.20 8.37 -0.52
N GLU A 80 7.86 7.16 -0.15
CA GLU A 80 7.29 6.13 -1.03
C GLU A 80 5.83 6.38 -1.41
N THR A 81 5.18 7.35 -0.76
CA THR A 81 3.83 7.83 -1.16
C THR A 81 3.88 8.53 -2.51
N CYS A 82 4.96 9.27 -2.76
CA CYS A 82 5.15 10.03 -4.00
C CYS A 82 6.16 9.35 -4.94
N HIS A 83 7.20 8.74 -4.39
CA HIS A 83 8.24 8.07 -5.16
C HIS A 83 8.03 6.56 -5.14
N PRO A 84 7.91 5.91 -6.31
CA PRO A 84 7.77 4.47 -6.35
C PRO A 84 9.03 3.80 -5.78
N PRO A 85 8.90 2.67 -5.08
CA PRO A 85 10.03 1.96 -4.53
C PRO A 85 10.94 1.45 -5.65
N LYS A 86 12.26 1.54 -5.44
CA LYS A 86 13.21 0.95 -6.38
C LYS A 86 13.29 -0.56 -6.18
N ILE A 87 13.07 -1.27 -7.26
CA ILE A 87 13.01 -2.73 -7.32
C ILE A 87 14.35 -3.38 -6.97
N ASN A 88 15.48 -2.69 -7.19
CA ASN A 88 16.80 -3.25 -6.97
C ASN A 88 17.43 -2.74 -5.67
N ALA A 89 17.24 -3.50 -4.61
CA ALA A 89 17.72 -3.22 -3.26
C ALA A 89 19.26 -3.15 -3.10
N ASN A 90 19.99 -3.62 -4.09
CA ASN A 90 21.47 -3.70 -4.08
C ASN A 90 22.16 -2.59 -4.89
N THR A 91 21.41 -1.67 -5.45
CA THR A 91 22.02 -0.53 -6.15
C THR A 91 22.42 0.53 -5.14
N GLU A 92 23.71 0.80 -5.10
CA GLU A 92 24.27 2.00 -4.49
C GLU A 92 23.47 3.25 -4.88
N CYS A 93 23.51 4.29 -4.08
CA CYS A 93 22.76 5.56 -4.21
C CYS A 93 22.90 6.32 -5.56
N LYS A 94 23.46 5.70 -6.57
CA LYS A 94 23.76 6.30 -7.89
C LYS A 94 22.56 6.45 -8.83
N VAL A 95 21.40 5.94 -8.46
CA VAL A 95 20.24 6.02 -9.34
C VAL A 95 19.25 7.03 -8.76
N ASN A 96 19.07 8.15 -9.47
CA ASN A 96 18.03 9.10 -9.12
C ASN A 96 16.67 8.39 -9.03
N PRO A 97 15.85 8.67 -7.99
CA PRO A 97 14.49 8.16 -7.95
C PRO A 97 13.78 8.56 -9.24
N PRO A 98 12.88 7.73 -9.76
CA PRO A 98 12.10 8.11 -10.93
C PRO A 98 11.43 9.45 -10.62
N LYS A 99 11.56 10.38 -11.58
CA LYS A 99 10.97 11.71 -11.44
C LYS A 99 9.46 11.52 -11.31
N VAL A 100 8.91 11.96 -10.20
CA VAL A 100 7.46 12.02 -10.04
C VAL A 100 6.94 13.11 -10.95
N GLU A 101 5.97 12.78 -11.76
CA GLU A 101 5.26 13.79 -12.52
C GLU A 101 4.49 14.68 -11.53
N GLY A 102 4.97 15.90 -11.33
CA GLY A 102 4.33 16.87 -10.44
C GLY A 102 3.05 17.45 -11.05
N THR A 103 2.23 16.58 -11.62
CA THR A 103 0.98 16.97 -12.28
C THR A 103 -0.06 17.38 -11.26
N ILE A 104 -1.04 18.13 -11.75
CA ILE A 104 -2.18 18.56 -10.93
C ILE A 104 -2.91 17.35 -10.36
N GLU A 105 -3.16 16.36 -11.19
CA GLU A 105 -3.92 15.16 -10.85
C GLU A 105 -3.26 14.39 -9.72
N PHE A 106 -1.93 14.35 -9.70
CA PHE A 106 -1.19 13.68 -8.65
C PHE A 106 -1.37 14.37 -7.28
N CYS A 107 -1.15 15.67 -7.22
CA CYS A 107 -1.32 16.46 -5.98
C CYS A 107 -2.79 16.52 -5.54
N ALA A 108 -3.70 16.60 -6.51
CA ALA A 108 -5.14 16.66 -6.30
C ALA A 108 -5.73 15.42 -5.60
N GLN A 109 -5.08 14.27 -5.67
CA GLN A 109 -5.54 13.08 -4.95
C GLN A 109 -5.72 13.35 -3.44
N CYS A 110 -4.86 14.20 -2.89
CA CYS A 110 -4.93 14.61 -1.49
C CYS A 110 -5.49 16.04 -1.32
N HIS A 111 -5.12 16.99 -2.18
CA HIS A 111 -5.37 18.41 -1.97
C HIS A 111 -6.63 18.96 -2.64
N ASN A 112 -7.26 18.23 -3.56
CA ASN A 112 -8.50 18.69 -4.15
C ASN A 112 -9.63 18.78 -3.13
N LYS A 113 -10.41 19.83 -3.21
CA LYS A 113 -11.58 20.07 -2.35
C LYS A 113 -12.50 18.84 -2.35
N ASN A 114 -12.71 18.28 -1.16
CA ASN A 114 -13.56 17.12 -0.95
C ASN A 114 -14.37 17.33 0.32
N PHE A 115 -15.69 17.39 0.20
CA PHE A 115 -16.61 17.59 1.31
C PHE A 115 -16.46 16.55 2.45
N ALA A 116 -16.02 15.34 2.14
CA ALA A 116 -15.78 14.31 3.13
C ALA A 116 -14.49 14.54 3.96
N ARG A 117 -13.65 15.48 3.55
CA ARG A 117 -12.36 15.78 4.21
C ARG A 117 -12.30 17.16 4.87
N GLU A 118 -13.36 17.94 4.87
CA GLU A 118 -13.36 19.31 5.42
C GLU A 118 -12.94 19.40 6.90
N THR A 119 -13.01 18.28 7.62
CA THR A 119 -12.67 18.20 9.05
C THR A 119 -11.28 17.66 9.34
N ILE A 120 -10.52 17.24 8.34
CA ILE A 120 -9.24 16.52 8.51
C ILE A 120 -8.02 17.43 8.26
N GLY A 121 -8.00 18.60 8.76
CA GLY A 121 -6.78 19.37 9.04
C GLY A 121 -5.74 19.61 7.94
N PHE A 122 -5.91 19.14 6.69
CA PHE A 122 -5.02 19.57 5.61
C PHE A 122 -5.70 20.43 4.53
N PRO A 123 -4.91 21.23 3.82
CA PRO A 123 -5.46 22.23 2.90
C PRO A 123 -6.29 21.58 1.79
N ASN A 124 -7.58 21.90 1.78
CA ASN A 124 -8.47 21.59 0.67
C ASN A 124 -8.51 22.81 -0.25
N ILE A 125 -8.04 22.64 -1.47
CA ILE A 125 -7.98 23.72 -2.45
C ILE A 125 -8.96 23.45 -3.60
N ASP A 126 -9.61 24.51 -4.05
CA ASP A 126 -10.24 24.49 -5.36
C ASP A 126 -9.15 24.70 -6.42
N ILE A 127 -8.83 23.62 -7.13
CA ILE A 127 -7.71 23.61 -8.07
C ILE A 127 -7.92 24.62 -9.20
N LYS A 128 -9.15 24.82 -9.66
CA LYS A 128 -9.45 25.73 -10.76
C LYS A 128 -9.28 27.19 -10.34
N GLU A 129 -9.72 27.52 -9.12
CA GLU A 129 -9.63 28.88 -8.60
C GLU A 129 -8.21 29.22 -8.15
N HIS A 130 -7.46 28.24 -7.62
CA HIS A 130 -6.15 28.49 -7.01
C HIS A 130 -5.07 28.83 -8.04
N LYS A 131 -5.03 28.14 -9.18
CA LYS A 131 -3.82 28.16 -10.02
C LYS A 131 -4.04 28.28 -11.54
N GLY A 132 -5.25 28.15 -12.05
CA GLY A 132 -5.49 28.01 -13.49
C GLY A 132 -4.87 26.72 -14.06
N ASP A 133 -4.08 26.81 -15.13
CA ASP A 133 -3.52 25.67 -15.86
C ASP A 133 -2.08 25.30 -15.45
N GLN A 134 -1.49 25.96 -14.44
CA GLN A 134 -0.11 25.70 -14.00
C GLN A 134 -0.01 24.44 -13.15
N ASN A 135 1.11 23.71 -13.27
CA ASN A 135 1.38 22.57 -12.39
C ASN A 135 1.79 23.04 -10.98
N CYS A 136 1.39 22.28 -9.97
CA CYS A 136 1.66 22.63 -8.58
C CYS A 136 3.15 22.82 -8.29
N VAL A 137 4.00 21.99 -8.90
CA VAL A 137 5.46 22.03 -8.73
C VAL A 137 6.14 23.24 -9.40
N GLU A 138 5.43 24.02 -10.19
CA GLU A 138 5.98 25.26 -10.75
C GLU A 138 6.10 26.34 -9.68
N CYS A 139 5.19 26.34 -8.71
CA CYS A 139 5.18 27.30 -7.60
C CYS A 139 5.62 26.69 -6.26
N HIS A 140 5.29 25.43 -6.00
CA HIS A 140 5.56 24.76 -4.74
C HIS A 140 6.71 23.77 -4.85
N ASN A 141 7.56 23.72 -3.80
CA ASN A 141 8.51 22.62 -3.64
C ASN A 141 7.79 21.45 -2.97
N PRO A 142 7.69 20.25 -3.58
CA PRO A 142 6.98 19.11 -2.97
C PRO A 142 7.54 18.66 -1.62
N HIS A 143 8.83 18.90 -1.36
CA HIS A 143 9.49 18.55 -0.09
C HIS A 143 9.34 19.65 0.98
N ALA A 144 9.08 20.89 0.56
CA ALA A 144 8.81 22.02 1.43
C ALA A 144 7.73 22.91 0.80
N PRO A 145 6.44 22.50 0.84
CA PRO A 145 5.38 23.14 0.06
C PRO A 145 5.12 24.63 0.36
N TRP A 146 5.50 25.10 1.55
CA TRP A 146 5.40 26.51 1.91
C TRP A 146 6.54 27.37 1.35
N GLU A 147 7.62 26.75 0.90
CA GLU A 147 8.68 27.44 0.17
C GLU A 147 8.27 27.65 -1.29
N LEU A 148 7.68 28.79 -1.58
CA LEU A 148 7.30 29.14 -2.95
C LEU A 148 8.54 29.41 -3.79
N LYS A 149 8.58 28.81 -4.97
CA LYS A 149 9.59 29.12 -5.98
C LYS A 149 9.36 30.55 -6.53
N LYS A 150 10.42 31.32 -6.54
CA LYS A 150 10.43 32.68 -7.11
C LYS A 150 10.63 32.64 -8.62
#